data_d5443a8e8aa57c48d2de820135cf6498
#
_entry.id   d5443a8e8aa57c48d2de820135cf6498
#
_cell.length_a   1.000
_cell.length_b   1.000
_cell.length_c   1.000
_cell.angle_alpha   90.00
_cell.angle_beta   90.00
_cell.angle_gamma   90.00
#
_symmetry.space_group_name_H-M   'P 1'
#
loop_
_entity.id
_entity.type
_entity.pdbx_description
1 polymer ?
#
loop_
_entity_poly.entity_id
_entity_poly.type
_entity_poly.pdbx_seq_one_letter_code
_entity_poly.pdbx_strand_id
1 'polypeptide(L)'
;MATAAEATTATPTPAHDGIVVSDPPIVDITALRKSYGTNEVLKGIDLKVQKGEVIAIIGKSGSGKSTLLRCVNGLEVFQEGALSVNGKKLMHDSPTAMRELRQQVGMIFQSFNLFPHLSVGRNIMLAPTLVKARDAKTAEAQARKLLERVGLAEKFDAMPDQLSGGQQQRVAIARALAMEPQVLLCDEITSALDPELVGEVLRVVESLALEGMTLMMVTHEMAFARKVSDRVIFMHQGRVHEAGAPAELFGNPQTPELQQFLSSLHD
;
A
#
# COMPACT_ATOMS: atom_id res chain seq x y z
N MET A 1 57.61 4.96 -57.02
CA MET A 1 57.70 4.80 -55.55
C MET A 1 56.29 4.95 -54.99
N ALA A 2 55.60 3.85 -54.65
CA ALA A 2 54.25 3.78 -54.16
C ALA A 2 54.31 3.43 -52.67
N THR A 3 53.76 4.28 -51.81
CA THR A 3 53.63 4.06 -50.39
C THR A 3 52.27 3.38 -50.09
N ALA A 4 52.40 2.20 -49.55
CA ALA A 4 51.24 1.43 -49.08
C ALA A 4 50.63 2.10 -47.85
N ALA A 5 49.27 2.26 -47.82
CA ALA A 5 48.51 2.66 -46.67
C ALA A 5 48.00 1.39 -45.96
N GLU A 6 48.41 1.22 -44.72
CA GLU A 6 47.93 0.16 -43.83
C GLU A 6 46.49 0.44 -43.42
N ALA A 7 45.61 -0.50 -43.71
CA ALA A 7 44.22 -0.48 -43.22
C ALA A 7 44.15 -1.09 -41.81
N THR A 8 43.91 -0.27 -40.82
CA THR A 8 43.65 -0.71 -39.44
C THR A 8 42.23 -1.29 -39.35
N THR A 9 42.12 -2.59 -39.19
CA THR A 9 40.86 -3.28 -38.93
C THR A 9 40.47 -3.08 -37.47
N ALA A 10 39.42 -2.29 -37.24
CA ALA A 10 38.80 -2.15 -35.93
C ALA A 10 37.97 -3.40 -35.61
N THR A 11 38.34 -4.09 -34.53
CA THR A 11 37.60 -5.22 -33.98
C THR A 11 36.30 -4.70 -33.33
N PRO A 12 35.14 -5.26 -33.64
CA PRO A 12 33.90 -4.84 -32.96
C PRO A 12 33.90 -5.31 -31.51
N THR A 13 33.72 -4.36 -30.59
CA THR A 13 33.46 -4.62 -29.16
C THR A 13 32.12 -5.35 -29.02
N PRO A 14 32.04 -6.48 -28.29
CA PRO A 14 30.76 -7.13 -28.06
C PRO A 14 29.87 -6.22 -27.20
N ALA A 15 28.68 -5.90 -27.73
CA ALA A 15 27.62 -5.26 -26.98
C ALA A 15 27.23 -6.19 -25.83
N HIS A 16 27.49 -5.77 -24.61
CA HIS A 16 26.89 -6.37 -23.44
C HIS A 16 25.39 -5.97 -23.42
N ASP A 17 24.56 -6.85 -23.96
CA ASP A 17 23.12 -6.85 -23.64
C ASP A 17 22.99 -7.13 -22.15
N GLY A 18 23.04 -6.07 -21.35
CA GLY A 18 22.71 -6.10 -19.95
C GLY A 18 21.21 -6.41 -19.85
N ILE A 19 20.87 -7.67 -19.58
CA ILE A 19 19.54 -8.04 -19.07
C ILE A 19 19.41 -7.27 -17.78
N VAL A 20 18.65 -6.17 -17.80
CA VAL A 20 18.20 -5.49 -16.59
C VAL A 20 17.21 -6.45 -15.95
N VAL A 21 17.70 -7.32 -15.08
CA VAL A 21 16.87 -8.15 -14.20
C VAL A 21 16.24 -7.17 -13.22
N SER A 22 15.03 -6.71 -13.51
CA SER A 22 14.26 -5.97 -12.52
C SER A 22 14.03 -6.88 -11.33
N ASP A 23 14.26 -6.37 -10.11
CA ASP A 23 13.98 -7.13 -8.90
C ASP A 23 12.54 -7.69 -8.94
N PRO A 24 12.32 -8.91 -8.42
CA PRO A 24 10.98 -9.49 -8.43
C PRO A 24 10.03 -8.58 -7.64
N PRO A 25 8.77 -8.42 -8.12
CA PRO A 25 7.80 -7.57 -7.44
C PRO A 25 7.52 -8.08 -6.02
N ILE A 26 7.37 -7.15 -5.08
CA ILE A 26 7.03 -7.49 -3.70
C ILE A 26 5.57 -7.95 -3.56
N VAL A 27 4.66 -7.42 -4.40
CA VAL A 27 3.30 -7.91 -4.58
C VAL A 27 3.12 -8.25 -6.06
N ASP A 28 2.69 -9.48 -6.35
CA ASP A 28 2.38 -9.94 -7.70
C ASP A 28 0.97 -10.53 -7.73
N ILE A 29 0.12 -9.94 -8.54
CA ILE A 29 -1.28 -10.30 -8.71
C ILE A 29 -1.50 -10.63 -10.18
N THR A 30 -2.02 -11.83 -10.45
CA THR A 30 -2.27 -12.29 -11.82
C THR A 30 -3.71 -12.80 -11.93
N ALA A 31 -4.47 -12.22 -12.88
CA ALA A 31 -5.83 -12.59 -13.24
C ALA A 31 -6.77 -12.77 -12.04
N LEU A 32 -6.63 -11.93 -11.01
CA LEU A 32 -7.37 -12.06 -9.74
C LEU A 32 -8.86 -11.79 -9.95
N ARG A 33 -9.70 -12.77 -9.56
CA ARG A 33 -11.17 -12.65 -9.61
C ARG A 33 -11.78 -12.87 -8.24
N LYS A 34 -12.72 -11.99 -7.90
CA LYS A 34 -13.46 -12.07 -6.62
C LYS A 34 -14.93 -11.79 -6.86
N SER A 35 -15.76 -12.71 -6.36
CA SER A 35 -17.21 -12.59 -6.35
C SER A 35 -17.79 -12.68 -4.94
N TYR A 36 -18.89 -11.99 -4.71
CA TYR A 36 -19.79 -12.17 -3.56
C TYR A 36 -21.13 -12.69 -4.09
N GLY A 37 -21.37 -13.99 -3.91
CA GLY A 37 -22.50 -14.66 -4.55
C GLY A 37 -22.37 -14.57 -6.07
N THR A 38 -23.38 -14.02 -6.73
CA THR A 38 -23.41 -13.83 -8.19
C THR A 38 -22.76 -12.52 -8.67
N ASN A 39 -22.39 -11.63 -7.72
CA ASN A 39 -21.81 -10.33 -8.07
C ASN A 39 -20.29 -10.42 -8.16
N GLU A 40 -19.73 -10.36 -9.37
CA GLU A 40 -18.30 -10.31 -9.61
C GLU A 40 -17.75 -8.90 -9.40
N VAL A 41 -16.95 -8.71 -8.35
CA VAL A 41 -16.40 -7.41 -7.92
C VAL A 41 -15.01 -7.17 -8.50
N LEU A 42 -14.14 -8.18 -8.54
CA LEU A 42 -12.84 -8.11 -9.24
C LEU A 42 -12.87 -9.04 -10.44
N LYS A 43 -12.52 -8.51 -11.61
CA LYS A 43 -12.75 -9.14 -12.91
C LYS A 43 -11.45 -9.38 -13.67
N GLY A 44 -10.52 -10.10 -13.05
CA GLY A 44 -9.22 -10.38 -13.64
C GLY A 44 -8.26 -9.20 -13.49
N ILE A 45 -7.83 -8.94 -12.25
CA ILE A 45 -6.85 -7.90 -11.93
C ILE A 45 -5.44 -8.47 -12.13
N ASP A 46 -4.63 -7.75 -12.91
CA ASP A 46 -3.20 -7.93 -13.03
C ASP A 46 -2.49 -6.70 -12.45
N LEU A 47 -1.61 -6.91 -11.46
CA LEU A 47 -0.91 -5.81 -10.80
C LEU A 47 0.41 -6.32 -10.19
N LYS A 48 1.50 -5.61 -10.49
CA LYS A 48 2.79 -5.82 -9.86
C LYS A 48 3.21 -4.58 -9.12
N VAL A 49 3.69 -4.73 -7.89
CA VAL A 49 4.18 -3.64 -7.04
C VAL A 49 5.64 -3.92 -6.73
N GLN A 50 6.50 -2.95 -6.95
CA GLN A 50 7.93 -3.06 -6.62
C GLN A 50 8.18 -2.72 -5.15
N LYS A 51 9.27 -3.22 -4.60
CA LYS A 51 9.68 -2.84 -3.24
C LYS A 51 10.00 -1.34 -3.18
N GLY A 52 9.44 -0.66 -2.18
CA GLY A 52 9.56 0.80 -2.02
C GLY A 52 8.62 1.61 -2.92
N GLU A 53 7.86 0.97 -3.81
CA GLU A 53 6.91 1.67 -4.68
C GLU A 53 5.66 2.12 -3.89
N VAL A 54 5.22 3.33 -4.17
CA VAL A 54 3.98 3.91 -3.64
C VAL A 54 2.92 3.93 -4.74
N ILE A 55 1.88 3.11 -4.57
CA ILE A 55 0.75 3.04 -5.51
C ILE A 55 -0.49 3.68 -4.89
N ALA A 56 -1.08 4.65 -5.61
CA ALA A 56 -2.42 5.15 -5.31
C ALA A 56 -3.46 4.46 -6.19
N ILE A 57 -4.54 3.97 -5.57
CA ILE A 57 -5.67 3.32 -6.24
C ILE A 57 -6.88 4.23 -6.12
N ILE A 58 -7.36 4.74 -7.25
CA ILE A 58 -8.48 5.68 -7.34
C ILE A 58 -9.63 5.08 -8.15
N GLY A 59 -10.81 5.68 -8.06
CA GLY A 59 -12.01 5.24 -8.79
C GLY A 59 -13.29 5.40 -7.98
N LYS A 60 -14.44 5.30 -8.66
CA LYS A 60 -15.77 5.45 -8.03
C LYS A 60 -15.99 4.42 -6.91
N SER A 61 -16.90 4.75 -5.97
CA SER A 61 -17.34 3.78 -4.96
C SER A 61 -17.88 2.53 -5.64
N GLY A 62 -17.62 1.35 -5.06
CA GLY A 62 -18.02 0.07 -5.63
C GLY A 62 -17.15 -0.45 -6.78
N SER A 63 -16.07 0.23 -7.18
CA SER A 63 -15.18 -0.25 -8.25
C SER A 63 -14.27 -1.41 -7.85
N GLY A 64 -14.27 -1.83 -6.57
CA GLY A 64 -13.51 -2.97 -6.08
C GLY A 64 -12.19 -2.63 -5.36
N LYS A 65 -11.85 -1.36 -5.16
CA LYS A 65 -10.57 -0.89 -4.56
C LYS A 65 -10.27 -1.53 -3.19
N SER A 66 -11.17 -1.37 -2.22
CA SER A 66 -11.01 -1.95 -0.88
C SER A 66 -11.03 -3.48 -0.89
N THR A 67 -11.80 -4.09 -1.80
CA THR A 67 -11.81 -5.54 -1.99
C THR A 67 -10.44 -6.03 -2.48
N LEU A 68 -9.81 -5.31 -3.41
CA LEU A 68 -8.46 -5.62 -3.87
C LEU A 68 -7.44 -5.59 -2.73
N LEU A 69 -7.42 -4.51 -1.93
CA LEU A 69 -6.54 -4.44 -0.76
C LEU A 69 -6.79 -5.57 0.24
N ARG A 70 -8.06 -5.90 0.51
CA ARG A 70 -8.41 -7.00 1.41
C ARG A 70 -8.05 -8.38 0.87
N CYS A 71 -7.97 -8.55 -0.44
CA CYS A 71 -7.38 -9.77 -1.02
C CYS A 71 -5.87 -9.82 -0.76
N VAL A 72 -5.14 -8.69 -0.87
CA VAL A 72 -3.68 -8.66 -0.67
C VAL A 72 -3.28 -9.05 0.75
N ASN A 73 -4.03 -8.65 1.79
CA ASN A 73 -3.74 -9.07 3.17
C ASN A 73 -4.44 -10.38 3.60
N GLY A 74 -5.16 -11.02 2.65
CA GLY A 74 -5.87 -12.27 2.89
C GLY A 74 -7.08 -12.15 3.82
N LEU A 75 -7.68 -10.96 3.96
CA LEU A 75 -8.98 -10.80 4.64
C LEU A 75 -10.14 -11.24 3.75
N GLU A 76 -9.97 -11.12 2.43
CA GLU A 76 -10.94 -11.61 1.45
C GLU A 76 -10.36 -12.78 0.67
N VAL A 77 -11.16 -13.84 0.56
CA VAL A 77 -10.83 -15.01 -0.26
C VAL A 77 -11.25 -14.73 -1.70
N PHE A 78 -10.33 -14.86 -2.64
CA PHE A 78 -10.63 -14.78 -4.07
C PHE A 78 -10.84 -16.19 -4.66
N GLN A 79 -11.57 -16.29 -5.78
CA GLN A 79 -11.93 -17.57 -6.37
C GLN A 79 -10.95 -18.01 -7.46
N GLU A 80 -10.43 -17.07 -8.26
CA GLU A 80 -9.55 -17.36 -9.39
C GLU A 80 -8.35 -16.41 -9.41
N GLY A 81 -7.30 -16.82 -10.10
CA GLY A 81 -6.06 -16.07 -10.23
C GLY A 81 -5.00 -16.49 -9.21
N ALA A 82 -3.96 -15.68 -9.12
CA ALA A 82 -2.86 -15.89 -8.17
C ALA A 82 -2.45 -14.56 -7.52
N LEU A 83 -2.03 -14.65 -6.27
CA LEU A 83 -1.47 -13.53 -5.52
C LEU A 83 -0.27 -14.02 -4.72
N SER A 84 0.84 -13.30 -4.80
CA SER A 84 2.00 -13.54 -3.96
C SER A 84 2.49 -12.24 -3.32
N VAL A 85 3.06 -12.37 -2.13
CA VAL A 85 3.75 -11.28 -1.44
C VAL A 85 5.14 -11.75 -1.06
N ASN A 86 6.15 -10.98 -1.42
CA ASN A 86 7.55 -11.30 -1.19
C ASN A 86 7.91 -12.72 -1.70
N GLY A 87 7.42 -13.06 -2.91
CA GLY A 87 7.60 -14.37 -3.55
C GLY A 87 6.80 -15.53 -2.93
N LYS A 88 6.09 -15.31 -1.82
CA LYS A 88 5.25 -16.33 -1.17
C LYS A 88 3.83 -16.25 -1.71
N LYS A 89 3.35 -17.33 -2.32
CA LYS A 89 1.99 -17.44 -2.83
C LYS A 89 0.99 -17.45 -1.66
N LEU A 90 -0.06 -16.66 -1.80
CA LEU A 90 -1.16 -16.64 -0.84
C LEU A 90 -1.99 -17.94 -0.94
N MET A 91 -2.13 -18.62 0.18
CA MET A 91 -2.87 -19.88 0.29
C MET A 91 -3.91 -19.75 1.42
N HIS A 92 -5.17 -19.57 1.06
CA HIS A 92 -6.26 -19.33 2.02
C HIS A 92 -6.57 -20.54 2.92
N ASP A 93 -6.28 -21.74 2.46
CA ASP A 93 -6.47 -23.02 3.17
C ASP A 93 -5.37 -23.33 4.20
N SER A 94 -4.30 -22.53 4.23
CA SER A 94 -3.20 -22.67 5.17
C SER A 94 -3.20 -21.59 6.24
N PRO A 95 -3.65 -21.87 7.49
CA PRO A 95 -3.62 -20.89 8.59
C PRO A 95 -2.22 -20.36 8.88
N THR A 96 -1.18 -21.19 8.71
CA THR A 96 0.22 -20.78 8.91
C THR A 96 0.66 -19.80 7.85
N ALA A 97 0.41 -20.09 6.56
CA ALA A 97 0.74 -19.17 5.46
C ALA A 97 0.00 -17.82 5.60
N MET A 98 -1.26 -17.86 6.02
CA MET A 98 -2.05 -16.65 6.28
C MET A 98 -1.52 -15.84 7.44
N ARG A 99 -1.04 -16.48 8.51
CA ARG A 99 -0.40 -15.80 9.63
C ARG A 99 0.93 -15.15 9.22
N GLU A 100 1.75 -15.84 8.45
CA GLU A 100 3.01 -15.31 7.92
C GLU A 100 2.77 -14.12 6.99
N LEU A 101 1.78 -14.20 6.10
CA LEU A 101 1.39 -13.10 5.22
C LEU A 101 1.04 -11.85 6.03
N ARG A 102 0.15 -11.98 7.04
CA ARG A 102 -0.31 -10.85 7.87
C ARG A 102 0.77 -10.24 8.76
N GLN A 103 1.91 -10.93 8.94
CA GLN A 103 3.09 -10.33 9.57
C GLN A 103 3.88 -9.45 8.60
N GLN A 104 3.79 -9.71 7.29
CA GLN A 104 4.50 -8.96 6.25
C GLN A 104 3.67 -7.83 5.64
N VAL A 105 2.33 -7.93 5.73
CA VAL A 105 1.39 -6.98 5.16
C VAL A 105 0.60 -6.31 6.27
N GLY A 106 0.94 -5.06 6.56
CA GLY A 106 0.17 -4.21 7.47
C GLY A 106 -1.05 -3.63 6.76
N MET A 107 -2.13 -3.38 7.50
CA MET A 107 -3.31 -2.71 6.96
C MET A 107 -3.85 -1.67 7.93
N ILE A 108 -4.15 -0.50 7.37
CA ILE A 108 -4.82 0.59 8.05
C ILE A 108 -6.18 0.75 7.40
N PHE A 109 -7.23 0.73 8.21
CA PHE A 109 -8.61 0.76 7.76
C PHE A 109 -9.18 2.18 7.80
N GLN A 110 -10.26 2.41 7.08
CA GLN A 110 -11.06 3.63 7.12
C GLN A 110 -11.57 3.92 8.55
N SER A 111 -12.08 2.91 9.25
CA SER A 111 -12.38 2.98 10.68
C SER A 111 -11.12 2.60 11.46
N PHE A 112 -10.78 3.33 12.49
CA PHE A 112 -9.52 3.19 13.25
C PHE A 112 -9.31 1.79 13.83
N ASN A 113 -10.40 1.09 14.15
CA ASN A 113 -10.42 -0.29 14.68
C ASN A 113 -9.50 -0.49 15.89
N LEU A 114 -9.36 0.53 16.73
CA LEU A 114 -8.66 0.40 17.99
C LEU A 114 -9.48 -0.44 18.98
N PHE A 115 -8.79 -1.20 19.81
CA PHE A 115 -9.42 -1.94 20.90
C PHE A 115 -9.81 -0.93 22.00
N PRO A 116 -11.12 -0.65 22.23
CA PRO A 116 -11.55 0.44 23.10
C PRO A 116 -11.23 0.20 24.58
N HIS A 117 -11.03 -1.04 24.98
CA HIS A 117 -10.70 -1.47 26.35
C HIS A 117 -9.18 -1.54 26.61
N LEU A 118 -8.34 -1.19 25.63
CA LEU A 118 -6.88 -1.15 25.75
C LEU A 118 -6.38 0.28 25.59
N SER A 119 -5.37 0.65 26.40
CA SER A 119 -4.69 1.93 26.19
C SER A 119 -4.01 1.98 24.82
N VAL A 120 -3.65 3.17 24.38
CA VAL A 120 -2.91 3.41 23.13
C VAL A 120 -1.65 2.54 23.05
N GLY A 121 -0.83 2.57 24.10
CA GLY A 121 0.38 1.74 24.15
C GLY A 121 0.06 0.25 24.01
N ARG A 122 -0.96 -0.24 24.73
CA ARG A 122 -1.38 -1.65 24.65
C ARG A 122 -1.94 -2.03 23.30
N ASN A 123 -2.67 -1.13 22.61
CA ASN A 123 -3.11 -1.33 21.23
C ASN A 123 -1.93 -1.59 20.29
N ILE A 124 -0.83 -0.85 20.45
CA ILE A 124 0.38 -0.97 19.61
C ILE A 124 1.16 -2.23 19.98
N MET A 125 1.31 -2.54 21.26
CA MET A 125 2.10 -3.66 21.77
C MET A 125 1.47 -5.03 21.54
N LEU A 126 0.14 -5.11 21.40
CA LEU A 126 -0.60 -6.38 21.41
C LEU A 126 -0.09 -7.40 20.39
N ALA A 127 0.00 -7.00 19.13
CA ALA A 127 0.44 -7.91 18.07
C ALA A 127 1.94 -8.30 18.19
N PRO A 128 2.88 -7.38 18.44
CA PRO A 128 4.28 -7.74 18.70
C PRO A 128 4.46 -8.76 19.84
N THR A 129 3.73 -8.61 20.94
CA THR A 129 3.84 -9.53 22.08
C THR A 129 3.21 -10.90 21.79
N LEU A 130 2.01 -10.94 21.22
CA LEU A 130 1.29 -12.20 21.00
C LEU A 130 1.79 -12.97 19.77
N VAL A 131 2.16 -12.28 18.69
CA VAL A 131 2.47 -12.91 17.40
C VAL A 131 3.97 -13.11 17.21
N LYS A 132 4.80 -12.09 17.57
CA LYS A 132 6.26 -12.14 17.46
C LYS A 132 6.94 -12.57 18.76
N ALA A 133 6.19 -12.86 19.81
CA ALA A 133 6.69 -13.25 21.14
C ALA A 133 7.73 -12.25 21.71
N ARG A 134 7.59 -10.95 21.37
CA ARG A 134 8.46 -9.90 21.93
C ARG A 134 8.19 -9.75 23.42
N ASP A 135 9.23 -9.59 24.21
CA ASP A 135 9.09 -9.28 25.63
C ASP A 135 8.45 -7.88 25.82
N ALA A 136 7.78 -7.70 26.96
CA ALA A 136 6.99 -6.50 27.22
C ALA A 136 7.82 -5.21 27.19
N LYS A 137 9.06 -5.25 27.68
CA LYS A 137 9.96 -4.07 27.74
C LYS A 137 10.37 -3.64 26.32
N THR A 138 10.73 -4.59 25.47
CA THR A 138 11.08 -4.32 24.06
C THR A 138 9.87 -3.82 23.28
N ALA A 139 8.70 -4.43 23.48
CA ALA A 139 7.45 -4.00 22.83
C ALA A 139 7.04 -2.59 23.28
N GLU A 140 7.18 -2.25 24.56
CA GLU A 140 6.91 -0.90 25.07
C GLU A 140 7.87 0.13 24.47
N ALA A 141 9.17 -0.15 24.47
CA ALA A 141 10.17 0.77 23.90
C ALA A 141 9.88 1.04 22.41
N GLN A 142 9.48 0.01 21.65
CA GLN A 142 9.07 0.16 20.26
C GLN A 142 7.79 0.98 20.13
N ALA A 143 6.77 0.71 20.95
CA ALA A 143 5.50 1.44 20.91
C ALA A 143 5.70 2.93 21.21
N ARG A 144 6.55 3.29 22.17
CA ARG A 144 6.87 4.69 22.49
C ARG A 144 7.58 5.39 21.32
N LYS A 145 8.55 4.75 20.66
CA LYS A 145 9.18 5.29 19.43
C LYS A 145 8.17 5.50 18.29
N LEU A 146 7.25 4.56 18.10
CA LEU A 146 6.22 4.70 17.07
C LEU A 146 5.24 5.83 17.40
N LEU A 147 4.88 6.01 18.66
CA LEU A 147 4.04 7.14 19.09
C LEU A 147 4.76 8.49 18.89
N GLU A 148 6.04 8.58 19.20
CA GLU A 148 6.85 9.77 18.91
C GLU A 148 6.84 10.07 17.40
N ARG A 149 7.04 9.04 16.56
CA ARG A 149 7.03 9.16 15.10
C ARG A 149 5.71 9.68 14.54
N VAL A 150 4.57 9.34 15.16
CA VAL A 150 3.26 9.83 14.74
C VAL A 150 2.81 11.08 15.52
N GLY A 151 3.71 11.70 16.32
CA GLY A 151 3.45 12.93 17.06
C GLY A 151 2.49 12.77 18.25
N LEU A 152 2.53 11.61 18.92
CA LEU A 152 1.65 11.26 20.04
C LEU A 152 2.42 10.65 21.23
N ALA A 153 3.66 11.09 21.46
CA ALA A 153 4.54 10.53 22.49
C ALA A 153 3.90 10.50 23.89
N GLU A 154 3.13 11.54 24.24
CA GLU A 154 2.47 11.71 25.54
C GLU A 154 1.18 10.87 25.71
N LYS A 155 0.69 10.20 24.64
CA LYS A 155 -0.60 9.50 24.63
C LYS A 155 -0.49 8.00 24.95
N PHE A 156 0.66 7.49 25.39
CA PHE A 156 0.87 6.05 25.61
C PHE A 156 -0.16 5.41 26.53
N ASP A 157 -0.53 6.09 27.64
CA ASP A 157 -1.46 5.59 28.64
C ASP A 157 -2.91 6.03 28.40
N ALA A 158 -3.17 6.88 27.40
CA ALA A 158 -4.50 7.34 27.05
C ALA A 158 -5.37 6.20 26.50
N MET A 159 -6.68 6.32 26.66
CA MET A 159 -7.67 5.41 26.08
C MET A 159 -8.15 5.96 24.73
N PRO A 160 -8.60 5.10 23.78
CA PRO A 160 -9.05 5.54 22.46
C PRO A 160 -10.12 6.62 22.46
N ASP A 161 -11.06 6.59 23.41
CA ASP A 161 -12.14 7.58 23.56
C ASP A 161 -11.64 8.97 24.01
N GLN A 162 -10.42 9.07 24.50
CA GLN A 162 -9.77 10.33 24.88
C GLN A 162 -9.01 10.98 23.70
N LEU A 163 -9.08 10.39 22.51
CA LEU A 163 -8.37 10.84 21.31
C LEU A 163 -9.32 11.40 20.25
N SER A 164 -8.88 12.45 19.54
CA SER A 164 -9.56 12.88 18.32
C SER A 164 -9.50 11.80 17.23
N GLY A 165 -10.35 11.87 16.20
CA GLY A 165 -10.32 10.93 15.07
C GLY A 165 -8.96 10.86 14.39
N GLY A 166 -8.33 12.00 14.13
CA GLY A 166 -6.99 12.06 13.55
C GLY A 166 -5.91 11.44 14.46
N GLN A 167 -6.03 11.61 15.78
CA GLN A 167 -5.14 10.95 16.74
C GLN A 167 -5.35 9.43 16.74
N GLN A 168 -6.62 8.97 16.75
CA GLN A 168 -6.93 7.53 16.66
C GLN A 168 -6.37 6.91 15.38
N GLN A 169 -6.48 7.60 14.25
CA GLN A 169 -5.92 7.12 12.98
C GLN A 169 -4.38 7.05 13.02
N ARG A 170 -3.72 8.04 13.61
CA ARG A 170 -2.26 7.98 13.79
C ARG A 170 -1.82 6.85 14.73
N VAL A 171 -2.61 6.52 15.76
CA VAL A 171 -2.39 5.32 16.57
C VAL A 171 -2.59 4.04 15.75
N ALA A 172 -3.60 3.98 14.87
CA ALA A 172 -3.80 2.83 13.99
C ALA A 172 -2.63 2.62 13.03
N ILE A 173 -2.04 3.73 12.51
CA ILE A 173 -0.79 3.67 11.73
C ILE A 173 0.36 3.11 12.58
N ALA A 174 0.59 3.65 13.79
CA ALA A 174 1.64 3.18 14.68
C ALA A 174 1.47 1.68 15.02
N ARG A 175 0.22 1.22 15.26
CA ARG A 175 -0.10 -0.18 15.49
C ARG A 175 0.25 -1.07 14.29
N ALA A 176 -0.06 -0.64 13.07
CA ALA A 176 0.29 -1.38 11.87
C ALA A 176 1.82 -1.48 11.69
N LEU A 177 2.55 -0.39 11.94
CA LEU A 177 4.01 -0.32 11.87
C LEU A 177 4.71 -1.17 12.94
N ALA A 178 4.08 -1.43 14.08
CA ALA A 178 4.67 -2.23 15.17
C ALA A 178 4.99 -3.68 14.76
N MET A 179 4.33 -4.18 13.72
CA MET A 179 4.63 -5.48 13.11
C MET A 179 5.79 -5.43 12.10
N GLU A 180 6.35 -4.25 11.82
CA GLU A 180 7.43 -4.05 10.84
C GLU A 180 7.08 -4.67 9.48
N PRO A 181 5.96 -4.26 8.88
CA PRO A 181 5.49 -4.84 7.63
C PRO A 181 6.40 -4.42 6.48
N GLN A 182 6.46 -5.24 5.43
CA GLN A 182 7.15 -4.93 4.18
C GLN A 182 6.26 -4.17 3.19
N VAL A 183 4.95 -4.36 3.30
CA VAL A 183 3.91 -3.66 2.53
C VAL A 183 2.88 -3.10 3.50
N LEU A 184 2.51 -1.86 3.32
CA LEU A 184 1.46 -1.21 4.11
C LEU A 184 0.29 -0.84 3.19
N LEU A 185 -0.88 -1.34 3.53
CA LEU A 185 -2.13 -1.10 2.83
C LEU A 185 -2.92 -0.02 3.56
N CYS A 186 -3.36 1.02 2.84
CA CYS A 186 -4.15 2.12 3.38
C CYS A 186 -5.52 2.17 2.69
N ASP A 187 -6.57 1.78 3.39
CA ASP A 187 -7.94 1.73 2.85
C ASP A 187 -8.73 2.97 3.30
N GLU A 188 -8.75 4.03 2.47
CA GLU A 188 -9.48 5.29 2.67
C GLU A 188 -9.28 5.91 4.08
N ILE A 189 -8.04 5.97 4.52
CA ILE A 189 -7.65 6.29 5.91
C ILE A 189 -8.01 7.69 6.39
N THR A 190 -8.49 8.57 5.52
CA THR A 190 -8.92 9.95 5.83
C THR A 190 -10.42 10.13 5.77
N SER A 191 -11.18 9.19 5.19
CA SER A 191 -12.62 9.37 4.89
C SER A 191 -13.52 9.50 6.13
N ALA A 192 -13.05 9.05 7.30
CA ALA A 192 -13.78 9.16 8.57
C ALA A 192 -13.32 10.35 9.43
N LEU A 193 -12.51 11.26 8.87
CA LEU A 193 -11.91 12.38 9.59
C LEU A 193 -12.55 13.71 9.19
N ASP A 194 -12.59 14.63 10.16
CA ASP A 194 -12.85 16.04 9.87
C ASP A 194 -11.74 16.60 8.96
N PRO A 195 -12.07 17.48 7.99
CA PRO A 195 -11.09 18.01 7.02
C PRO A 195 -9.84 18.63 7.65
N GLU A 196 -9.98 19.25 8.83
CA GLU A 196 -8.86 19.86 9.56
C GLU A 196 -7.82 18.82 10.04
N LEU A 197 -8.25 17.58 10.26
CA LEU A 197 -7.40 16.50 10.78
C LEU A 197 -6.72 15.67 9.68
N VAL A 198 -7.21 15.76 8.44
CA VAL A 198 -6.70 14.99 7.28
C VAL A 198 -5.21 15.24 7.07
N GLY A 199 -4.78 16.52 7.10
CA GLY A 199 -3.40 16.89 6.85
C GLY A 199 -2.38 16.27 7.82
N GLU A 200 -2.76 16.03 9.06
CA GLU A 200 -1.87 15.39 10.06
C GLU A 200 -1.61 13.92 9.74
N VAL A 201 -2.66 13.20 9.33
CA VAL A 201 -2.56 11.79 8.96
C VAL A 201 -1.77 11.62 7.66
N LEU A 202 -2.04 12.47 6.65
CA LEU A 202 -1.34 12.42 5.37
C LEU A 202 0.16 12.73 5.51
N ARG A 203 0.56 13.64 6.40
CA ARG A 203 2.00 13.89 6.68
C ARG A 203 2.71 12.66 7.22
N VAL A 204 2.06 11.86 8.07
CA VAL A 204 2.64 10.60 8.54
C VAL A 204 2.85 9.63 7.39
N VAL A 205 1.85 9.45 6.52
CA VAL A 205 1.97 8.55 5.34
C VAL A 205 3.02 9.06 4.37
N GLU A 206 3.12 10.36 4.14
CA GLU A 206 4.18 10.96 3.32
C GLU A 206 5.58 10.65 3.86
N SER A 207 5.78 10.74 5.19
CA SER A 207 7.08 10.39 5.79
C SER A 207 7.42 8.92 5.58
N LEU A 208 6.43 8.02 5.64
CA LEU A 208 6.64 6.60 5.36
C LEU A 208 7.05 6.34 3.90
N ALA A 209 6.42 7.04 2.95
CA ALA A 209 6.77 6.98 1.54
C ALA A 209 8.22 7.44 1.31
N LEU A 210 8.60 8.58 1.87
CA LEU A 210 9.96 9.14 1.77
C LEU A 210 11.03 8.22 2.37
N GLU A 211 10.68 7.41 3.37
CA GLU A 211 11.57 6.42 3.98
C GLU A 211 11.66 5.10 3.17
N GLY A 212 10.98 5.01 2.02
CA GLY A 212 11.01 3.85 1.12
C GLY A 212 10.07 2.71 1.54
N MET A 213 9.02 3.00 2.33
CA MET A 213 7.98 2.01 2.62
C MET A 213 7.19 1.69 1.35
N THR A 214 6.97 0.41 1.07
CA THR A 214 6.03 0.01 0.01
C THR A 214 4.61 0.28 0.45
N LEU A 215 3.87 1.11 -0.31
CA LEU A 215 2.51 1.52 0.02
C LEU A 215 1.53 1.20 -1.11
N MET A 216 0.38 0.63 -0.75
CA MET A 216 -0.78 0.56 -1.63
C MET A 216 -1.94 1.31 -0.95
N MET A 217 -2.38 2.40 -1.55
CA MET A 217 -3.32 3.32 -0.91
C MET A 217 -4.58 3.49 -1.75
N VAL A 218 -5.74 3.21 -1.17
CA VAL A 218 -7.03 3.68 -1.69
C VAL A 218 -7.29 5.04 -1.09
N THR A 219 -7.46 6.05 -1.93
CA THR A 219 -7.64 7.42 -1.46
C THR A 219 -8.55 8.25 -2.38
N HIS A 220 -9.22 9.22 -1.78
CA HIS A 220 -9.94 10.30 -2.46
C HIS A 220 -9.17 11.63 -2.44
N GLU A 221 -8.00 11.65 -1.81
CA GLU A 221 -7.10 12.81 -1.72
C GLU A 221 -6.22 12.91 -2.98
N MET A 222 -6.77 13.46 -4.08
CA MET A 222 -6.08 13.46 -5.38
C MET A 222 -4.79 14.29 -5.39
N ALA A 223 -4.76 15.41 -4.67
CA ALA A 223 -3.56 16.22 -4.52
C ALA A 223 -2.44 15.44 -3.80
N PHE A 224 -2.81 14.68 -2.78
CA PHE A 224 -1.90 13.82 -2.05
C PHE A 224 -1.41 12.65 -2.93
N ALA A 225 -2.32 11.95 -3.61
CA ALA A 225 -1.96 10.89 -4.55
C ALA A 225 -0.99 11.38 -5.62
N ARG A 226 -1.23 12.56 -6.20
CA ARG A 226 -0.34 13.18 -7.20
C ARG A 226 1.06 13.47 -6.64
N LYS A 227 1.14 13.86 -5.36
CA LYS A 227 2.39 14.26 -4.71
C LYS A 227 3.26 13.07 -4.31
N VAL A 228 2.65 11.99 -3.78
CA VAL A 228 3.40 10.95 -3.07
C VAL A 228 3.52 9.63 -3.82
N SER A 229 2.65 9.36 -4.80
CA SER A 229 2.70 8.07 -5.49
C SER A 229 3.65 8.07 -6.68
N ASP A 230 4.31 6.93 -6.87
CA ASP A 230 5.11 6.64 -8.06
C ASP A 230 4.20 6.27 -9.22
N ARG A 231 3.08 5.61 -8.92
CA ARG A 231 2.10 5.18 -9.90
C ARG A 231 0.68 5.31 -9.36
N VAL A 232 -0.24 5.70 -10.23
CA VAL A 232 -1.67 5.76 -9.94
C VAL A 232 -2.40 4.71 -10.78
N ILE A 233 -3.35 4.04 -10.17
CA ILE A 233 -4.20 3.03 -10.80
C ILE A 233 -5.64 3.48 -10.69
N PHE A 234 -6.29 3.67 -11.83
CA PHE A 234 -7.72 3.92 -11.90
C PHE A 234 -8.49 2.62 -12.07
N MET A 235 -9.29 2.30 -11.05
CA MET A 235 -10.18 1.14 -11.08
C MET A 235 -11.59 1.55 -11.52
N HIS A 236 -12.10 0.83 -12.52
CA HIS A 236 -13.46 0.98 -13.00
C HIS A 236 -14.12 -0.39 -13.21
N GLN A 237 -15.34 -0.57 -12.67
CA GLN A 237 -16.14 -1.80 -12.81
C GLN A 237 -15.37 -3.12 -12.52
N GLY A 238 -14.52 -3.12 -11.51
CA GLY A 238 -13.79 -4.30 -11.10
C GLY A 238 -12.51 -4.62 -11.91
N ARG A 239 -12.03 -3.67 -12.72
CA ARG A 239 -10.81 -3.82 -13.53
C ARG A 239 -9.84 -2.68 -13.27
N VAL A 240 -8.57 -2.93 -13.50
CA VAL A 240 -7.60 -1.84 -13.74
C VAL A 240 -7.91 -1.29 -15.12
N HIS A 241 -8.41 -0.06 -15.16
CA HIS A 241 -8.88 0.55 -16.39
C HIS A 241 -7.80 1.43 -17.04
N GLU A 242 -7.07 2.17 -16.20
CA GLU A 242 -5.94 2.96 -16.62
C GLU A 242 -4.88 3.00 -15.49
N ALA A 243 -3.61 3.00 -15.84
CA ALA A 243 -2.51 3.09 -14.87
C ALA A 243 -1.34 3.85 -15.49
N GLY A 244 -0.67 4.66 -14.68
CA GLY A 244 0.48 5.44 -15.16
C GLY A 244 1.10 6.30 -14.08
N ALA A 245 2.11 7.08 -14.45
CA ALA A 245 2.69 8.09 -13.58
C ALA A 245 1.64 9.16 -13.22
N PRO A 246 1.67 9.69 -11.99
CA PRO A 246 0.68 10.67 -11.54
C PRO A 246 0.53 11.87 -12.49
N ALA A 247 1.65 12.41 -12.99
CA ALA A 247 1.63 13.55 -13.90
C ALA A 247 0.86 13.27 -15.20
N GLU A 248 1.02 12.07 -15.75
CA GLU A 248 0.35 11.63 -16.97
C GLU A 248 -1.13 11.34 -16.71
N LEU A 249 -1.43 10.53 -15.72
CA LEU A 249 -2.78 10.07 -15.45
C LEU A 249 -3.72 11.21 -15.03
N PHE A 250 -3.24 12.16 -14.23
CA PHE A 250 -4.03 13.34 -13.84
C PHE A 250 -3.98 14.49 -14.85
N GLY A 251 -2.92 14.57 -15.67
CA GLY A 251 -2.72 15.66 -16.61
C GLY A 251 -3.27 15.38 -18.01
N ASN A 252 -3.27 14.12 -18.43
CA ASN A 252 -3.69 13.68 -19.76
C ASN A 252 -4.39 12.30 -19.69
N PRO A 253 -5.54 12.19 -18.99
CA PRO A 253 -6.29 10.94 -18.88
C PRO A 253 -6.74 10.46 -20.26
N GLN A 254 -6.49 9.19 -20.58
CA GLN A 254 -6.71 8.62 -21.91
C GLN A 254 -8.13 8.07 -22.08
N THR A 255 -8.73 7.57 -20.99
CA THR A 255 -10.06 6.94 -21.04
C THR A 255 -11.16 7.94 -20.70
N PRO A 256 -12.32 7.89 -21.40
CA PRO A 256 -13.47 8.74 -21.07
C PRO A 256 -13.94 8.59 -19.62
N GLU A 257 -13.86 7.38 -19.08
CA GLU A 257 -14.26 7.07 -17.71
C GLU A 257 -13.37 7.77 -16.67
N LEU A 258 -12.05 7.83 -16.92
CA LEU A 258 -11.14 8.56 -16.05
C LEU A 258 -11.34 10.07 -16.19
N GLN A 259 -11.53 10.59 -17.41
CA GLN A 259 -11.82 12.01 -17.65
C GLN A 259 -13.09 12.43 -16.88
N GLN A 260 -14.17 11.64 -16.99
CA GLN A 260 -15.40 11.89 -16.25
C GLN A 260 -15.22 11.78 -14.73
N PHE A 261 -14.43 10.82 -14.27
CA PHE A 261 -14.15 10.68 -12.84
C PHE A 261 -13.40 11.90 -12.29
N LEU A 262 -12.35 12.36 -12.96
CA LEU A 262 -11.57 13.50 -12.54
C LEU A 262 -12.36 14.82 -12.59
N SER A 263 -13.20 15.03 -13.60
CA SER A 263 -14.06 16.23 -13.67
C SER A 263 -15.08 16.28 -12.52
N SER A 264 -15.64 15.13 -12.11
CA SER A 264 -16.60 15.07 -11.00
C SER A 264 -16.01 15.34 -9.60
N LEU A 265 -14.69 15.51 -9.50
CA LEU A 265 -14.00 15.87 -8.23
C LEU A 265 -13.78 17.37 -8.08
N HIS A 266 -14.09 18.15 -9.12
CA HIS A 266 -13.91 19.60 -9.15
C HIS A 266 -15.25 20.35 -8.95
N ASP A 267 -16.34 19.60 -8.93
CA ASP A 267 -17.70 20.08 -8.60
C ASP A 267 -18.01 19.84 -7.11
#